data_f0abfedcb2086acd6edd0d19b1bfc159
#
_entry.id   f0abfedcb2086acd6edd0d19b1bfc159
#
_cell.length_a   1.000
_cell.length_b   1.000
_cell.length_c   1.000
_cell.angle_alpha   90.00
_cell.angle_beta   90.00
_cell.angle_gamma   90.00
#
_symmetry.space_group_name_H-M   'P 1'
#
loop_
_entity.id
_entity.type
_entity.pdbx_description
1 polymer ?
#
loop_
_entity_poly.entity_id
_entity_poly.type
_entity_poly.pdbx_seq_one_letter_code
_entity_poly.pdbx_strand_id
1 'polypeptide(L)'
;PLNTLTWNNPNESCADDTYSYNIWFTDSLGGGLQVIASIIGAEITFFEHTDGLSVAGCYAVTAIDTVGNESLLSDTVCGDNCPVYELPNVFTPNNDDKNDFFVPFPYRGVKEIDLRIFNRWGQLVFTSEDPDIQWPGSYKETNEQVPDGVYFYTCDVVLKRLVGDEVKQLKGYVHILRGKQTTLN
;
A
#
# COMPACT_ATOMS: atom_id res chain seq x y z
N PRO A 1 0.28 -3.64 -4.96
CA PRO A 1 1.26 -4.73 -4.77
C PRO A 1 0.80 -6.00 -5.49
N LEU A 2 1.76 -6.90 -5.81
CA LEU A 2 1.54 -8.15 -6.53
C LEU A 2 2.42 -9.24 -5.91
N ASN A 3 1.84 -10.39 -5.61
CA ASN A 3 2.56 -11.62 -5.33
C ASN A 3 2.28 -12.64 -6.44
N THR A 4 3.32 -13.28 -6.94
CA THR A 4 3.20 -14.41 -7.87
C THR A 4 3.56 -15.70 -7.13
N LEU A 5 2.61 -16.62 -7.08
CA LEU A 5 2.80 -17.96 -6.55
C LEU A 5 3.07 -18.91 -7.71
N THR A 6 3.95 -19.89 -7.48
CA THR A 6 4.19 -20.98 -8.42
C THR A 6 4.29 -22.31 -7.67
N TRP A 7 3.85 -23.40 -8.27
CA TRP A 7 3.90 -24.75 -7.72
C TRP A 7 4.19 -25.79 -8.79
N ASN A 8 4.52 -26.98 -8.39
CA ASN A 8 4.76 -28.08 -9.33
C ASN A 8 3.43 -28.76 -9.71
N ASN A 9 3.32 -29.18 -10.96
CA ASN A 9 2.20 -30.00 -11.40
C ASN A 9 2.31 -31.43 -10.85
N PRO A 10 1.37 -31.90 -10.00
CA PRO A 10 1.42 -33.27 -9.46
C PRO A 10 1.36 -34.35 -10.55
N ASN A 11 0.70 -34.10 -11.68
CA ASN A 11 0.57 -35.04 -12.79
C ASN A 11 1.92 -35.35 -13.48
N GLU A 12 2.95 -34.53 -13.23
CA GLU A 12 4.30 -34.80 -13.75
C GLU A 12 5.12 -35.74 -12.85
N SER A 13 4.65 -36.05 -11.63
CA SER A 13 5.47 -36.78 -10.67
C SER A 13 4.75 -37.83 -9.82
N CYS A 14 3.58 -37.54 -9.26
CA CYS A 14 2.95 -38.40 -8.24
C CYS A 14 1.44 -38.62 -8.42
N ALA A 15 0.80 -37.96 -9.36
CA ALA A 15 -0.60 -38.11 -9.70
C ALA A 15 -0.75 -38.16 -11.23
N ASP A 16 -1.93 -38.51 -11.73
CA ASP A 16 -2.26 -38.51 -13.16
C ASP A 16 -3.67 -37.96 -13.43
N ASP A 17 -4.36 -37.53 -12.40
CA ASP A 17 -5.76 -37.12 -12.44
C ASP A 17 -6.06 -35.78 -11.76
N THR A 18 -5.04 -34.98 -11.45
CA THR A 18 -5.23 -33.62 -10.96
C THR A 18 -6.01 -32.79 -11.99
N TYR A 19 -7.07 -32.14 -11.51
CA TYR A 19 -7.99 -31.35 -12.34
C TYR A 19 -7.94 -29.87 -12.04
N SER A 20 -7.79 -29.48 -10.74
CA SER A 20 -7.78 -28.08 -10.32
C SER A 20 -6.98 -27.85 -9.04
N TYR A 21 -6.79 -26.59 -8.70
CA TYR A 21 -6.08 -26.17 -7.48
C TYR A 21 -6.93 -25.17 -6.70
N ASN A 22 -6.89 -25.23 -5.36
CA ASN A 22 -7.33 -24.16 -4.48
C ASN A 22 -6.12 -23.40 -3.96
N ILE A 23 -6.19 -22.07 -4.02
CA ILE A 23 -5.20 -21.17 -3.47
C ILE A 23 -5.70 -20.68 -2.11
N TRP A 24 -4.95 -20.95 -1.07
CA TRP A 24 -5.25 -20.60 0.30
C TRP A 24 -4.40 -19.41 0.74
N PHE A 25 -4.98 -18.49 1.49
CA PHE A 25 -4.33 -17.29 1.96
C PHE A 25 -4.79 -16.91 3.37
N THR A 26 -3.87 -16.29 4.13
CA THR A 26 -4.18 -15.53 5.35
C THR A 26 -3.30 -14.28 5.38
N ASP A 27 -3.85 -13.16 5.81
CA ASP A 27 -3.16 -11.87 5.93
C ASP A 27 -2.37 -11.70 7.25
N SER A 28 -2.35 -12.72 8.09
CA SER A 28 -1.69 -12.70 9.40
C SER A 28 -0.91 -13.97 9.68
N LEU A 29 0.23 -13.83 10.35
CA LEU A 29 1.06 -14.94 10.75
C LEU A 29 0.32 -15.84 11.77
N GLY A 30 0.14 -17.13 11.43
CA GLY A 30 -0.62 -18.07 12.25
C GLY A 30 -2.15 -17.90 12.17
N GLY A 31 -2.64 -17.06 11.29
CA GLY A 31 -4.07 -16.92 11.00
C GLY A 31 -4.66 -18.13 10.27
N GLY A 32 -5.98 -18.24 10.27
CA GLY A 32 -6.70 -19.28 9.53
C GLY A 32 -6.62 -19.04 8.02
N LEU A 33 -6.10 -20.02 7.27
CA LEU A 33 -6.09 -19.98 5.81
C LEU A 33 -7.52 -20.04 5.26
N GLN A 34 -7.79 -19.21 4.26
CA GLN A 34 -9.05 -19.17 3.51
C GLN A 34 -8.77 -19.36 2.03
N VAL A 35 -9.66 -20.03 1.30
CA VAL A 35 -9.55 -20.14 -0.15
C VAL A 35 -9.85 -18.77 -0.79
N ILE A 36 -8.90 -18.26 -1.53
CA ILE A 36 -9.02 -16.97 -2.25
C ILE A 36 -9.23 -17.16 -3.75
N ALA A 37 -8.88 -18.32 -4.30
CA ALA A 37 -9.09 -18.65 -5.70
C ALA A 37 -9.13 -20.17 -5.90
N SER A 38 -9.85 -20.59 -6.96
CA SER A 38 -9.82 -21.94 -7.49
C SER A 38 -9.46 -21.88 -8.97
N ILE A 39 -8.48 -22.67 -9.38
CA ILE A 39 -7.91 -22.66 -10.73
C ILE A 39 -8.16 -24.02 -11.38
N ILE A 40 -8.86 -24.04 -12.52
CA ILE A 40 -9.13 -25.25 -13.29
C ILE A 40 -8.05 -25.43 -14.36
N GLY A 41 -7.44 -26.60 -14.40
CA GLY A 41 -6.38 -26.98 -15.34
C GLY A 41 -5.12 -27.35 -14.60
N ALA A 42 -4.69 -28.63 -14.70
CA ALA A 42 -3.52 -29.16 -14.02
C ALA A 42 -2.20 -28.50 -14.49
N GLU A 43 -2.19 -28.00 -15.73
CA GLU A 43 -1.03 -27.32 -16.33
C GLU A 43 -0.87 -25.85 -15.87
N ILE A 44 -1.91 -25.27 -15.23
CA ILE A 44 -1.83 -23.91 -14.70
C ILE A 44 -1.24 -23.96 -13.31
N THR A 45 0.06 -23.72 -13.21
CA THR A 45 0.85 -23.85 -11.98
C THR A 45 1.34 -22.51 -11.45
N PHE A 46 0.59 -21.45 -11.70
CA PHE A 46 0.85 -20.11 -11.17
C PHE A 46 -0.43 -19.37 -10.83
N PHE A 47 -0.33 -18.43 -9.91
CA PHE A 47 -1.40 -17.50 -9.52
C PHE A 47 -0.82 -16.14 -9.14
N GLU A 48 -1.44 -15.07 -9.63
CA GLU A 48 -1.09 -13.70 -9.27
C GLU A 48 -2.12 -13.13 -8.31
N HIS A 49 -1.68 -12.85 -7.08
CA HIS A 49 -2.50 -12.21 -6.07
C HIS A 49 -2.22 -10.71 -6.04
N THR A 50 -3.27 -9.92 -6.30
CA THR A 50 -3.24 -8.45 -6.18
C THR A 50 -4.26 -8.03 -5.13
N ASP A 51 -3.82 -7.23 -4.17
CA ASP A 51 -4.71 -6.55 -3.23
C ASP A 51 -4.33 -5.07 -3.19
N GLY A 52 -5.32 -4.19 -3.07
CA GLY A 52 -5.13 -2.73 -3.16
C GLY A 52 -4.15 -2.16 -2.14
N LEU A 53 -4.13 -2.68 -0.93
CA LEU A 53 -3.31 -2.17 0.17
C LEU A 53 -2.11 -3.05 0.51
N SER A 54 -2.29 -4.37 0.49
CA SER A 54 -1.30 -5.31 1.03
C SER A 54 -1.47 -6.68 0.39
N VAL A 55 -0.34 -7.28 0.04
CA VAL A 55 -0.24 -8.71 -0.28
C VAL A 55 0.62 -9.45 0.74
N ALA A 56 0.92 -8.83 1.89
CA ALA A 56 1.55 -9.52 3.01
C ALA A 56 0.62 -10.63 3.50
N GLY A 57 1.13 -11.83 3.60
CA GLY A 57 0.34 -12.98 4.01
C GLY A 57 1.08 -14.28 3.82
N CYS A 58 0.40 -15.35 4.21
CA CYS A 58 0.87 -16.72 4.03
C CYS A 58 -0.04 -17.44 3.04
N TYR A 59 0.57 -18.23 2.19
CA TYR A 59 -0.09 -18.96 1.10
C TYR A 59 0.17 -20.45 1.20
N ALA A 60 -0.81 -21.24 0.81
CA ALA A 60 -0.69 -22.67 0.57
C ALA A 60 -1.56 -23.06 -0.64
N VAL A 61 -1.31 -24.21 -1.21
CA VAL A 61 -2.04 -24.74 -2.36
C VAL A 61 -2.52 -26.16 -2.05
N THR A 62 -3.72 -26.50 -2.52
CA THR A 62 -4.21 -27.87 -2.57
C THR A 62 -4.53 -28.25 -4.00
N ALA A 63 -4.36 -29.52 -4.36
CA ALA A 63 -4.77 -30.09 -5.64
C ALA A 63 -6.08 -30.85 -5.47
N ILE A 64 -6.93 -30.79 -6.48
CA ILE A 64 -8.22 -31.50 -6.53
C ILE A 64 -8.21 -32.41 -7.76
N ASP A 65 -8.57 -33.67 -7.57
CA ASP A 65 -8.68 -34.65 -8.65
C ASP A 65 -9.96 -34.51 -9.47
N THR A 66 -10.11 -35.34 -10.51
CA THR A 66 -11.27 -35.33 -11.40
C THR A 66 -12.56 -35.83 -10.74
N VAL A 67 -12.50 -36.49 -9.57
CA VAL A 67 -13.66 -36.97 -8.81
C VAL A 67 -13.97 -36.11 -7.56
N GLY A 68 -13.15 -35.05 -7.33
CA GLY A 68 -13.39 -34.04 -6.32
C GLY A 68 -12.71 -34.30 -4.97
N ASN A 69 -11.76 -35.22 -4.88
CA ASN A 69 -10.94 -35.35 -3.65
C ASN A 69 -9.88 -34.25 -3.61
N GLU A 70 -9.71 -33.64 -2.45
CA GLU A 70 -8.74 -32.58 -2.22
C GLU A 70 -7.52 -33.10 -1.44
N SER A 71 -6.33 -32.73 -1.87
CA SER A 71 -5.08 -33.07 -1.22
C SER A 71 -4.92 -32.37 0.14
N LEU A 72 -3.91 -32.78 0.92
CA LEU A 72 -3.44 -31.97 2.03
C LEU A 72 -2.87 -30.64 1.53
N LEU A 73 -2.87 -29.63 2.41
CA LEU A 73 -2.19 -28.36 2.14
C LEU A 73 -0.70 -28.57 1.84
N SER A 74 -0.19 -27.83 0.88
CA SER A 74 1.26 -27.71 0.67
C SER A 74 1.92 -27.08 1.90
N ASP A 75 3.26 -27.05 1.91
CA ASP A 75 4.00 -26.19 2.82
C ASP A 75 3.54 -24.73 2.66
N THR A 76 3.43 -24.05 3.78
CA THR A 76 3.00 -22.64 3.80
C THR A 76 4.19 -21.73 3.53
N VAL A 77 4.04 -20.84 2.53
CA VAL A 77 5.05 -19.82 2.19
C VAL A 77 4.50 -18.44 2.55
N CYS A 78 5.25 -17.66 3.31
CA CYS A 78 4.85 -16.33 3.76
C CYS A 78 5.70 -15.24 3.12
N GLY A 79 5.05 -14.14 2.72
CA GLY A 79 5.67 -12.91 2.25
C GLY A 79 5.20 -11.72 3.06
N ASP A 80 6.12 -10.79 3.36
CA ASP A 80 5.77 -9.52 4.03
C ASP A 80 5.79 -8.37 3.02
N ASN A 81 5.09 -7.28 3.34
CA ASN A 81 5.19 -6.04 2.58
C ASN A 81 6.59 -5.42 2.75
N CYS A 82 7.01 -4.69 1.71
CA CYS A 82 8.07 -3.69 1.84
C CYS A 82 7.41 -2.31 1.84
N PRO A 83 6.79 -1.87 2.96
CA PRO A 83 6.07 -0.61 2.98
C PRO A 83 7.02 0.56 2.85
N VAL A 84 6.58 1.59 2.15
CA VAL A 84 7.31 2.84 1.97
C VAL A 84 6.33 3.99 2.05
N TYR A 85 6.74 5.07 2.72
CA TYR A 85 6.02 6.34 2.76
C TYR A 85 7.03 7.47 2.85
N GLU A 86 7.12 8.26 1.81
CA GLU A 86 8.06 9.38 1.72
C GLU A 86 7.30 10.66 1.39
N LEU A 87 7.65 11.73 2.09
CA LEU A 87 7.06 13.04 1.92
C LEU A 87 8.05 13.97 1.23
N PRO A 88 7.62 14.75 0.22
CA PRO A 88 8.48 15.71 -0.44
C PRO A 88 8.86 16.85 0.51
N ASN A 89 9.91 17.57 0.20
CA ASN A 89 10.33 18.75 0.95
C ASN A 89 9.97 20.09 0.27
N VAL A 90 9.30 20.03 -0.88
CA VAL A 90 8.85 21.20 -1.64
C VAL A 90 7.65 20.83 -2.51
N PHE A 91 6.73 21.76 -2.69
CA PHE A 91 5.69 21.71 -3.70
C PHE A 91 5.32 23.14 -4.15
N THR A 92 4.64 23.25 -5.30
CA THR A 92 4.44 24.52 -5.99
C THR A 92 2.98 24.72 -6.38
N PRO A 93 2.10 25.07 -5.41
CA PRO A 93 0.66 25.20 -5.67
C PRO A 93 0.37 26.50 -6.46
N ASN A 94 0.64 26.46 -7.77
CA ASN A 94 0.51 27.58 -8.71
C ASN A 94 -0.55 27.33 -9.80
N ASN A 95 -1.27 26.18 -9.73
CA ASN A 95 -2.29 25.72 -10.66
C ASN A 95 -1.77 25.49 -12.10
N ASP A 96 -0.58 24.91 -12.23
CA ASP A 96 -0.01 24.48 -13.51
C ASP A 96 -0.11 22.97 -13.75
N ASP A 97 -0.90 22.26 -12.91
CA ASP A 97 -1.10 20.82 -12.89
C ASP A 97 0.16 19.99 -12.53
N LYS A 98 1.18 20.66 -11.95
CA LYS A 98 2.43 20.03 -11.54
C LYS A 98 2.79 20.40 -10.11
N ASN A 99 2.88 19.38 -9.23
CA ASN A 99 3.23 19.58 -7.82
C ASN A 99 2.34 20.62 -7.09
N ASP A 100 1.08 20.74 -7.52
CA ASP A 100 0.12 21.66 -6.90
C ASP A 100 -0.34 21.20 -5.52
N PHE A 101 -0.08 19.94 -5.19
CA PHE A 101 -0.44 19.34 -3.92
C PHE A 101 0.79 18.75 -3.22
N PHE A 102 0.82 18.88 -1.90
CA PHE A 102 1.73 18.11 -1.06
C PHE A 102 1.15 16.70 -0.93
N VAL A 103 1.79 15.75 -1.61
CA VAL A 103 1.39 14.34 -1.66
C VAL A 103 2.61 13.44 -1.41
N PRO A 104 2.42 12.26 -0.81
CA PRO A 104 3.52 11.32 -0.64
C PRO A 104 3.95 10.72 -1.99
N PHE A 105 5.27 10.51 -2.15
CA PHE A 105 5.80 9.77 -3.30
C PHE A 105 7.24 9.30 -3.05
N PRO A 106 7.49 8.00 -3.16
CA PRO A 106 6.52 6.90 -3.35
C PRO A 106 5.79 6.51 -2.06
N TYR A 107 4.62 5.85 -2.16
CA TYR A 107 4.06 5.15 -1.01
C TYR A 107 3.34 3.85 -1.37
N ARG A 108 3.38 2.89 -0.45
CA ARG A 108 2.67 1.61 -0.52
C ARG A 108 2.64 0.93 0.85
N GLY A 109 1.67 0.05 1.07
CA GLY A 109 1.54 -0.71 2.31
C GLY A 109 1.23 0.19 3.52
N VAL A 110 0.60 1.33 3.29
CA VAL A 110 0.18 2.29 4.32
C VAL A 110 -1.31 2.12 4.57
N LYS A 111 -1.67 1.93 5.83
CA LYS A 111 -3.05 1.74 6.26
C LYS A 111 -3.73 3.08 6.57
N GLU A 112 -3.06 3.91 7.36
CA GLU A 112 -3.55 5.22 7.79
C GLU A 112 -2.37 6.11 8.21
N ILE A 113 -2.62 7.40 8.33
CA ILE A 113 -1.66 8.38 8.84
C ILE A 113 -2.33 9.32 9.85
N ASP A 114 -1.53 9.96 10.70
CA ASP A 114 -1.90 11.18 11.44
C ASP A 114 -0.88 12.27 11.08
N LEU A 115 -1.20 13.06 10.07
CA LEU A 115 -0.37 14.17 9.61
C LEU A 115 -0.82 15.48 10.27
N ARG A 116 0.16 16.24 10.76
CA ARG A 116 -0.02 17.59 11.29
C ARG A 116 1.03 18.51 10.71
N ILE A 117 0.59 19.61 10.08
CA ILE A 117 1.47 20.62 9.50
C ILE A 117 1.35 21.92 10.27
N PHE A 118 2.50 22.52 10.58
CA PHE A 118 2.62 23.72 11.40
C PHE A 118 3.37 24.82 10.65
N ASN A 119 3.03 26.07 10.91
CA ASN A 119 3.85 27.20 10.49
C ASN A 119 5.09 27.36 11.40
N ARG A 120 5.96 28.32 11.06
CA ARG A 120 7.22 28.59 11.82
C ARG A 120 7.00 29.00 13.27
N TRP A 121 5.80 29.39 13.66
CA TRP A 121 5.47 29.74 15.05
C TRP A 121 4.84 28.58 15.84
N GLY A 122 4.76 27.39 15.21
CA GLY A 122 4.17 26.22 15.84
C GLY A 122 2.64 26.19 15.79
N GLN A 123 2.01 27.08 15.03
CA GLN A 123 0.55 27.08 14.85
C GLN A 123 0.18 26.00 13.82
N LEU A 124 -0.80 25.16 14.16
CA LEU A 124 -1.34 24.13 13.28
C LEU A 124 -2.05 24.80 12.08
N VAL A 125 -1.73 24.35 10.88
CA VAL A 125 -2.33 24.86 9.63
C VAL A 125 -3.11 23.81 8.87
N PHE A 126 -2.73 22.53 8.98
CA PHE A 126 -3.40 21.44 8.27
C PHE A 126 -3.24 20.10 9.00
N THR A 127 -4.23 19.23 8.84
CA THR A 127 -4.19 17.83 9.30
C THR A 127 -4.81 16.92 8.26
N SER A 128 -4.30 15.69 8.16
CA SER A 128 -4.89 14.62 7.33
C SER A 128 -4.71 13.26 7.99
N GLU A 129 -5.73 12.42 7.88
CA GLU A 129 -5.69 11.00 8.20
C GLU A 129 -5.64 10.14 6.91
N ASP A 130 -5.84 10.80 5.74
CA ASP A 130 -5.78 10.18 4.43
C ASP A 130 -4.32 10.02 3.98
N PRO A 131 -3.85 8.80 3.67
CA PRO A 131 -2.50 8.57 3.15
C PRO A 131 -2.14 9.39 1.91
N ASP A 132 -3.10 9.76 1.07
CA ASP A 132 -2.86 10.58 -0.13
C ASP A 132 -2.60 12.06 0.20
N ILE A 133 -2.94 12.51 1.40
CA ILE A 133 -2.81 13.88 1.92
C ILE A 133 -3.54 14.93 1.08
N GLN A 134 -3.04 15.23 -0.13
CA GLN A 134 -3.56 16.24 -1.08
C GLN A 134 -3.71 17.65 -0.48
N TRP A 135 -2.69 18.11 0.25
CA TRP A 135 -2.71 19.48 0.80
C TRP A 135 -2.37 20.51 -0.28
N PRO A 136 -3.28 21.47 -0.59
CA PRO A 136 -3.06 22.48 -1.61
C PRO A 136 -2.32 23.73 -1.09
N GLY A 137 -1.76 23.70 0.11
CA GLY A 137 -1.12 24.86 0.74
C GLY A 137 -2.13 25.89 1.28
N SER A 138 -3.24 25.42 1.83
CA SER A 138 -4.26 26.26 2.47
C SER A 138 -4.50 25.86 3.93
N TYR A 139 -5.07 26.75 4.71
CA TYR A 139 -5.59 26.43 6.04
C TYR A 139 -6.77 25.45 5.91
N LYS A 140 -6.79 24.42 6.77
CA LYS A 140 -7.86 23.41 6.72
C LYS A 140 -9.25 23.97 7.00
N GLU A 141 -9.35 24.94 7.90
CA GLU A 141 -10.63 25.48 8.38
C GLU A 141 -11.23 26.53 7.44
N THR A 142 -10.37 27.37 6.83
CA THR A 142 -10.85 28.52 6.03
C THR A 142 -10.67 28.33 4.53
N ASN A 143 -9.88 27.35 4.10
CA ASN A 143 -9.40 27.16 2.72
C ASN A 143 -8.61 28.35 2.16
N GLU A 144 -8.28 29.35 2.99
CA GLU A 144 -7.42 30.44 2.58
C GLU A 144 -5.99 29.93 2.36
N GLN A 145 -5.34 30.44 1.33
CA GLN A 145 -3.95 30.08 1.04
C GLN A 145 -3.01 30.50 2.17
N VAL A 146 -2.15 29.59 2.60
CA VAL A 146 -1.08 29.98 3.52
C VAL A 146 0.04 30.70 2.76
N PRO A 147 0.79 31.62 3.38
CA PRO A 147 1.90 32.32 2.75
C PRO A 147 2.99 31.37 2.24
N ASP A 148 3.72 31.77 1.18
CA ASP A 148 4.93 31.08 0.77
C ASP A 148 5.94 31.01 1.90
N GLY A 149 6.65 29.89 2.02
CA GLY A 149 7.62 29.70 3.09
C GLY A 149 7.81 28.27 3.51
N VAL A 150 8.41 28.11 4.70
CA VAL A 150 8.70 26.79 5.30
C VAL A 150 7.63 26.43 6.31
N TYR A 151 7.14 25.22 6.21
CA TYR A 151 6.21 24.57 7.14
C TYR A 151 6.84 23.30 7.68
N PHE A 152 6.54 22.98 8.92
CA PHE A 152 7.04 21.78 9.59
C PHE A 152 5.93 20.78 9.74
N TYR A 153 6.25 19.50 9.66
CA TYR A 153 5.26 18.45 9.86
C TYR A 153 5.72 17.37 10.83
N THR A 154 4.74 16.74 11.45
CA THR A 154 4.85 15.44 12.08
C THR A 154 3.82 14.53 11.42
N CYS A 155 4.18 13.28 11.15
CA CYS A 155 3.29 12.31 10.56
C CYS A 155 3.55 10.94 11.21
N ASP A 156 2.56 10.41 11.91
CA ASP A 156 2.57 9.02 12.36
C ASP A 156 1.94 8.18 11.24
N VAL A 157 2.70 7.22 10.74
CA VAL A 157 2.33 6.37 9.59
C VAL A 157 2.15 4.95 10.07
N VAL A 158 0.96 4.39 9.90
CA VAL A 158 0.65 3.00 10.21
C VAL A 158 0.90 2.14 8.98
N LEU A 159 1.92 1.31 9.05
CA LEU A 159 2.39 0.43 7.99
C LEU A 159 1.80 -0.97 8.18
N LYS A 160 1.20 -1.54 7.14
CA LYS A 160 0.68 -2.90 7.16
C LYS A 160 1.81 -3.91 6.99
N ARG A 161 2.02 -4.78 8.00
CA ARG A 161 3.03 -5.85 8.00
C ARG A 161 2.38 -7.19 8.30
N LEU A 162 3.06 -8.27 7.93
CA LEU A 162 2.60 -9.63 8.20
C LEU A 162 2.47 -9.92 9.71
N VAL A 163 3.38 -9.36 10.51
CA VAL A 163 3.41 -9.54 11.97
C VAL A 163 2.50 -8.59 12.73
N GLY A 164 1.72 -7.76 12.02
CA GLY A 164 0.86 -6.72 12.60
C GLY A 164 1.28 -5.32 12.18
N ASP A 165 0.46 -4.32 12.51
CA ASP A 165 0.72 -2.94 12.09
C ASP A 165 1.96 -2.37 12.80
N GLU A 166 2.80 -1.66 12.05
CA GLU A 166 3.98 -0.94 12.54
C GLU A 166 3.74 0.56 12.43
N VAL A 167 3.94 1.30 13.53
CA VAL A 167 3.82 2.77 13.51
C VAL A 167 5.20 3.39 13.33
N LYS A 168 5.37 4.17 12.25
CA LYS A 168 6.59 4.92 11.95
C LYS A 168 6.32 6.42 12.05
N GLN A 169 7.07 7.13 12.90
CA GLN A 169 6.97 8.58 13.01
C GLN A 169 7.92 9.27 12.03
N LEU A 170 7.37 10.12 11.16
CA LEU A 170 8.10 11.01 10.27
C LEU A 170 8.03 12.45 10.82
N LYS A 171 9.14 13.16 10.70
CA LYS A 171 9.24 14.60 11.02
C LYS A 171 10.06 15.28 9.96
N GLY A 172 9.64 16.44 9.54
CA GLY A 172 10.35 17.16 8.49
C GLY A 172 9.79 18.54 8.25
N TYR A 173 10.16 19.08 7.11
CA TYR A 173 9.68 20.37 6.65
C TYR A 173 9.31 20.29 5.17
N VAL A 174 8.49 21.24 4.75
CA VAL A 174 8.10 21.41 3.35
C VAL A 174 8.14 22.90 3.00
N HIS A 175 8.65 23.20 1.80
CA HIS A 175 8.62 24.55 1.24
C HIS A 175 7.41 24.72 0.33
N ILE A 176 6.69 25.82 0.49
CA ILE A 176 5.67 26.28 -0.46
C ILE A 176 6.28 27.39 -1.30
N LEU A 177 6.28 27.20 -2.61
CA LEU A 177 6.81 28.15 -3.59
C LEU A 177 5.78 28.33 -4.73
N ARG A 178 5.06 29.44 -4.79
CA ARG A 178 4.07 29.68 -5.86
C ARG A 178 4.63 30.38 -7.08
N GLY A 179 5.85 30.90 -6.99
CA GLY A 179 6.43 31.75 -8.05
C GLY A 179 5.74 33.12 -8.13
N LYS A 180 6.35 34.06 -8.80
CA LYS A 180 5.69 35.31 -9.15
C LYS A 180 4.77 35.04 -10.34
N GLN A 181 3.47 35.17 -10.19
CA GLN A 181 2.59 35.31 -11.35
C GLN A 181 3.00 36.58 -12.09
N THR A 182 3.66 36.42 -13.22
CA THR A 182 3.90 37.54 -14.14
C THR A 182 2.57 37.80 -14.85
N THR A 183 1.78 38.73 -14.33
CA THR A 183 0.63 39.28 -15.09
C THR A 183 1.23 39.97 -16.31
N LEU A 184 1.13 39.31 -17.47
CA LEU A 184 1.32 39.97 -18.75
C LEU A 184 0.16 40.93 -18.93
N ASN A 185 0.42 42.23 -18.79
CA ASN A 185 -0.49 43.32 -19.19
C ASN A 185 -0.55 43.41 -20.71
#